data_5a0b0030f53907314b2a1b553ddfcf47
#
_entry.id   5a0b0030f53907314b2a1b553ddfcf47
#
_cell.length_a   1.000
_cell.length_b   1.000
_cell.length_c   1.000
_cell.angle_alpha   90.00
_cell.angle_beta   90.00
_cell.angle_gamma   90.00
#
_symmetry.space_group_name_H-M   'P 1'
#
loop_
_entity.id
_entity.type
_entity.pdbx_description
1 polymer ?
#
loop_
_entity_poly.entity_id
_entity_poly.type
_entity_poly.pdbx_seq_one_letter_code
_entity_poly.pdbx_strand_id
1 'polypeptide(L)'
;QDFDSSIFQILDNNTTQNFNDNNLINRVNFQFQDAYAALHYRFIKGIFTFDPGVTLHYYKTTTDQVNGIISDSYSFFRPDFRVLMKLKESETLRLIYRSTRQFTDINNLAEGFIFRNYNSFFRGNPNLEAAFFNVLNLNYQSINIFNFTNIFANLSYSRRDNAIQNTTAVQGINSVRSATNSDFPRYTYTASGRVDKRFKNFKGGLNINFNYSDFNNVINDNPTESINFNQRYAANIATNFRDKPNLEVGYTYNIRDYTNGNVKSKFFTNSPYARFDAYFLDGFIFEAKYTYNYYRNEIQTLNEYRFLEAELSHNKKGSKWEFGIAATNILNDTEINRDSFNQFSVTTNSYIIQPRYVVFKITYDLTTFAGGGSGKGKK
;
A
#
# COMPACT_ATOMS: atom_id res chain seq x y z
N GLN A 1 14.76 19.84 7.48
CA GLN A 1 13.30 19.82 7.62
C GLN A 1 12.89 20.72 8.76
N ASP A 2 11.81 21.46 8.57
CA ASP A 2 11.26 22.38 9.57
C ASP A 2 9.82 21.98 9.88
N PHE A 3 9.46 22.07 11.16
CA PHE A 3 8.10 21.86 11.63
C PHE A 3 7.75 22.90 12.69
N ASP A 4 6.70 23.69 12.38
CA ASP A 4 6.16 24.70 13.28
C ASP A 4 4.70 24.40 13.58
N SER A 5 4.33 24.47 14.84
CA SER A 5 2.92 24.41 15.27
C SER A 5 2.72 25.20 16.55
N SER A 6 1.53 25.80 16.68
CA SER A 6 1.09 26.48 17.90
C SER A 6 -0.39 26.24 18.15
N ILE A 7 -0.78 26.23 19.41
CA ILE A 7 -2.18 26.12 19.83
C ILE A 7 -2.62 27.48 20.32
N PHE A 8 -3.77 27.94 19.86
CA PHE A 8 -4.38 29.21 20.24
C PHE A 8 -5.88 29.03 20.51
N GLN A 9 -6.43 29.92 21.31
CA GLN A 9 -7.87 29.99 21.57
C GLN A 9 -8.50 31.06 20.64
N ILE A 10 -9.64 30.75 20.06
CA ILE A 10 -10.48 31.72 19.38
C ILE A 10 -11.49 32.27 20.39
N LEU A 11 -11.46 33.56 20.62
CA LEU A 11 -12.36 34.26 21.54
C LEU A 11 -13.68 34.61 20.85
N ASP A 12 -14.72 34.92 21.62
CA ASP A 12 -16.06 35.24 21.11
C ASP A 12 -16.10 36.44 20.13
N ASN A 13 -15.10 37.31 20.20
CA ASN A 13 -14.94 38.44 19.27
C ASN A 13 -14.12 38.06 18.00
N ASN A 14 -13.93 36.79 17.73
CA ASN A 14 -13.10 36.25 16.63
C ASN A 14 -11.61 36.65 16.67
N THR A 15 -11.09 37.17 17.79
CA THR A 15 -9.65 37.34 17.96
C THR A 15 -9.01 36.07 18.46
N THR A 16 -7.73 35.87 18.14
CA THR A 16 -6.96 34.73 18.63
C THR A 16 -6.13 35.12 19.84
N GLN A 17 -6.11 34.26 20.85
CA GLN A 17 -5.25 34.38 22.01
C GLN A 17 -4.27 33.20 22.02
N ASN A 18 -2.97 33.50 21.95
CA ASN A 18 -1.94 32.49 22.09
C ASN A 18 -1.75 32.14 23.57
N PHE A 19 -1.55 30.86 23.82
CA PHE A 19 -1.11 30.39 25.12
C PHE A 19 0.41 30.59 25.20
N ASN A 20 0.87 31.38 26.20
CA ASN A 20 2.30 31.59 26.46
C ASN A 20 2.89 30.38 27.24
N ASP A 21 2.73 29.20 26.67
CA ASP A 21 3.23 27.95 27.24
C ASP A 21 4.07 27.22 26.16
N ASN A 22 5.35 27.02 26.48
CA ASN A 22 6.27 26.32 25.58
C ASN A 22 5.85 24.89 25.27
N ASN A 23 5.00 24.25 26.11
CA ASN A 23 4.44 22.94 25.84
C ASN A 23 3.41 22.95 24.71
N LEU A 24 2.92 24.10 24.27
CA LEU A 24 1.91 24.26 23.23
C LEU A 24 2.49 24.88 21.95
N ILE A 25 3.80 25.07 21.91
CA ILE A 25 4.52 25.64 20.77
C ILE A 25 5.59 24.64 20.32
N ASN A 26 5.62 24.35 19.05
CA ASN A 26 6.69 23.58 18.43
C ASN A 26 7.40 24.43 17.38
N ARG A 27 8.71 24.47 17.47
CA ARG A 27 9.66 24.92 16.43
C ARG A 27 10.74 23.87 16.37
N VAL A 28 10.70 23.02 15.38
CA VAL A 28 11.65 21.93 15.24
C VAL A 28 12.38 22.10 13.91
N ASN A 29 13.70 22.26 13.98
CA ASN A 29 14.58 22.16 12.83
C ASN A 29 15.36 20.85 12.92
N PHE A 30 15.14 19.95 11.96
CA PHE A 30 15.79 18.64 11.91
C PHE A 30 16.76 18.56 10.74
N GLN A 31 18.01 18.28 11.05
CA GLN A 31 19.07 18.07 10.08
C GLN A 31 19.55 16.62 10.15
N PHE A 32 19.63 16.00 9.00
CA PHE A 32 20.12 14.64 8.85
C PHE A 32 21.25 14.60 7.83
N GLN A 33 22.37 14.00 8.22
CA GLN A 33 23.53 13.80 7.37
C GLN A 33 23.86 12.31 7.33
N ASP A 34 24.14 11.78 6.15
CA ASP A 34 24.57 10.39 5.93
C ASP A 34 25.82 10.40 5.04
N ALA A 35 26.93 9.97 5.60
CA ALA A 35 28.14 9.69 4.87
C ALA A 35 28.35 8.17 4.85
N TYR A 36 28.56 7.58 3.68
CA TYR A 36 28.69 6.14 3.58
C TYR A 36 29.79 5.70 2.61
N ALA A 37 30.34 4.51 2.90
CA ALA A 37 31.22 3.77 2.01
C ALA A 37 30.67 2.37 1.82
N ALA A 38 30.61 1.89 0.58
CA ALA A 38 30.05 0.59 0.24
C ALA A 38 31.08 -0.27 -0.52
N LEU A 39 31.12 -1.55 -0.20
CA LEU A 39 31.87 -2.55 -0.94
C LEU A 39 30.92 -3.68 -1.34
N HIS A 40 30.81 -3.93 -2.64
CA HIS A 40 30.03 -5.02 -3.21
C HIS A 40 30.91 -5.85 -4.13
N TYR A 41 30.77 -7.16 -4.04
CA TYR A 41 31.49 -8.08 -4.91
C TYR A 41 30.52 -9.02 -5.59
N ARG A 42 30.67 -9.16 -6.91
CA ARG A 42 29.85 -10.09 -7.71
C ARG A 42 30.70 -11.22 -8.24
N PHE A 43 30.27 -12.46 -8.00
CA PHE A 43 30.84 -13.61 -8.67
C PHE A 43 29.73 -14.53 -9.21
N ILE A 44 30.04 -15.20 -10.31
CA ILE A 44 29.12 -16.06 -11.05
C ILE A 44 29.73 -17.46 -11.10
N LYS A 45 28.93 -18.46 -10.69
CA LYS A 45 29.32 -19.87 -10.77
C LYS A 45 28.13 -20.71 -11.23
N GLY A 46 28.20 -21.23 -12.47
CA GLY A 46 27.11 -22.00 -13.06
C GLY A 46 25.82 -21.19 -13.13
N ILE A 47 24.76 -21.71 -12.54
CA ILE A 47 23.43 -21.04 -12.49
C ILE A 47 23.34 -19.94 -11.43
N PHE A 48 24.34 -19.80 -10.58
CA PHE A 48 24.33 -18.89 -9.43
C PHE A 48 25.06 -17.59 -9.75
N THR A 49 24.48 -16.47 -9.35
CA THR A 49 25.14 -15.17 -9.22
C THR A 49 25.03 -14.75 -7.77
N PHE A 50 26.15 -14.49 -7.12
CA PHE A 50 26.24 -14.05 -5.73
C PHE A 50 26.72 -12.61 -5.71
N ASP A 51 25.99 -11.75 -5.05
CA ASP A 51 26.32 -10.33 -4.83
C ASP A 51 26.30 -10.05 -3.31
N PRO A 52 27.33 -10.43 -2.54
CA PRO A 52 27.48 -9.99 -1.16
C PRO A 52 27.92 -8.53 -1.14
N GLY A 53 27.42 -7.80 -0.15
CA GLY A 53 27.74 -6.41 0.03
C GLY A 53 27.82 -6.00 1.48
N VAL A 54 28.50 -4.92 1.71
CA VAL A 54 28.57 -4.26 3.00
C VAL A 54 28.65 -2.75 2.79
N THR A 55 27.90 -2.02 3.56
CA THR A 55 27.95 -0.56 3.61
C THR A 55 28.21 -0.11 5.04
N LEU A 56 29.21 0.72 5.22
CA LEU A 56 29.45 1.43 6.46
C LEU A 56 28.82 2.82 6.33
N HIS A 57 27.90 3.15 7.23
CA HIS A 57 27.27 4.47 7.32
C HIS A 57 27.77 5.20 8.55
N TYR A 58 27.95 6.50 8.42
CA TYR A 58 28.08 7.45 9.51
C TYR A 58 26.92 8.43 9.40
N TYR A 59 26.00 8.36 10.35
CA TYR A 59 24.84 9.23 10.46
C TYR A 59 25.11 10.31 11.51
N LYS A 60 24.71 11.53 11.19
CA LYS A 60 24.62 12.61 12.16
C LYS A 60 23.23 13.23 12.09
N THR A 61 22.55 13.28 13.22
CA THR A 61 21.27 13.95 13.40
C THR A 61 21.45 15.16 14.30
N THR A 62 20.78 16.25 13.97
CA THR A 62 20.71 17.43 14.82
C THR A 62 19.27 17.90 14.84
N THR A 63 18.69 17.99 16.01
CA THR A 63 17.34 18.50 16.26
C THR A 63 17.45 19.74 17.11
N ASP A 64 17.09 20.89 16.53
CA ASP A 64 17.04 22.19 17.23
C ASP A 64 15.56 22.49 17.55
N GLN A 65 15.28 22.71 18.83
CA GLN A 65 13.94 22.97 19.36
C GLN A 65 13.95 24.12 20.38
N VAL A 66 12.75 24.53 20.80
CA VAL A 66 12.56 25.59 21.78
C VAL A 66 13.37 25.35 23.08
N ASN A 67 13.49 24.09 23.50
CA ASN A 67 14.15 23.71 24.75
C ASN A 67 15.64 23.37 24.58
N GLY A 68 16.18 23.40 23.37
CA GLY A 68 17.61 23.19 23.12
C GLY A 68 17.92 22.37 21.87
N ILE A 69 19.21 22.09 21.71
CA ILE A 69 19.72 21.32 20.55
C ILE A 69 20.17 19.95 21.03
N ILE A 70 19.68 18.93 20.37
CA ILE A 70 20.10 17.54 20.55
C ILE A 70 20.85 17.11 19.28
N SER A 71 22.07 16.60 19.44
CA SER A 71 22.89 16.14 18.32
C SER A 71 23.46 14.76 18.63
N ASP A 72 23.18 13.80 17.77
CA ASP A 72 23.65 12.42 17.89
C ASP A 72 24.39 11.98 16.64
N SER A 73 25.34 11.09 16.82
CA SER A 73 26.08 10.47 15.72
C SER A 73 26.21 8.97 15.92
N TYR A 74 26.05 8.22 14.84
CA TYR A 74 26.04 6.76 14.86
C TYR A 74 26.86 6.22 13.71
N SER A 75 27.70 5.23 13.97
CA SER A 75 28.31 4.41 12.93
C SER A 75 27.58 3.09 12.83
N PHE A 76 27.22 2.70 11.63
CA PHE A 76 26.43 1.49 11.40
C PHE A 76 26.98 0.67 10.24
N PHE A 77 27.22 -0.59 10.54
CA PHE A 77 27.60 -1.59 9.56
C PHE A 77 26.38 -2.30 9.02
N ARG A 78 26.16 -2.22 7.71
CA ARG A 78 24.97 -2.74 7.02
C ARG A 78 25.36 -3.82 6.02
N PRO A 79 25.24 -5.10 6.40
CA PRO A 79 25.41 -6.19 5.46
C PRO A 79 24.18 -6.33 4.57
N ASP A 80 24.43 -6.68 3.33
CA ASP A 80 23.39 -7.09 2.40
C ASP A 80 23.93 -8.20 1.48
N PHE A 81 23.04 -9.04 0.97
CA PHE A 81 23.41 -9.98 -0.07
C PHE A 81 22.24 -10.27 -1.00
N ARG A 82 22.60 -10.60 -2.22
CA ARG A 82 21.68 -11.10 -3.23
C ARG A 82 22.24 -12.37 -3.84
N VAL A 83 21.38 -13.39 -3.93
CA VAL A 83 21.66 -14.63 -4.67
C VAL A 83 20.62 -14.74 -5.77
N LEU A 84 21.07 -14.79 -7.02
CA LEU A 84 20.23 -15.05 -8.18
C LEU A 84 20.58 -16.43 -8.73
N MET A 85 19.57 -17.28 -8.87
CA MET A 85 19.65 -18.60 -9.49
C MET A 85 18.86 -18.57 -10.80
N LYS A 86 19.53 -18.77 -11.93
CA LYS A 86 18.91 -18.96 -13.24
C LYS A 86 18.66 -20.44 -13.47
N LEU A 87 17.46 -20.92 -13.09
CA LEU A 87 17.09 -22.31 -13.23
C LEU A 87 16.92 -22.71 -14.71
N LYS A 88 16.33 -21.78 -15.49
CA LYS A 88 16.20 -21.80 -16.96
C LYS A 88 16.26 -20.37 -17.49
N GLU A 89 16.32 -20.19 -18.79
CA GLU A 89 16.27 -18.86 -19.42
C GLU A 89 15.01 -18.06 -19.03
N SER A 90 13.89 -18.77 -18.82
CA SER A 90 12.60 -18.20 -18.45
C SER A 90 12.28 -18.30 -16.96
N GLU A 91 13.21 -18.80 -16.13
CA GLU A 91 12.92 -19.20 -14.75
C GLU A 91 14.04 -18.79 -13.80
N THR A 92 13.72 -17.91 -12.85
CA THR A 92 14.67 -17.38 -11.89
C THR A 92 14.15 -17.46 -10.46
N LEU A 93 15.08 -17.75 -9.54
CA LEU A 93 14.88 -17.66 -8.11
C LEU A 93 15.87 -16.64 -7.54
N ARG A 94 15.38 -15.68 -6.76
CA ARG A 94 16.20 -14.61 -6.20
C ARG A 94 15.99 -14.50 -4.69
N LEU A 95 17.06 -14.63 -3.95
CA LEU A 95 17.09 -14.39 -2.51
C LEU A 95 17.80 -13.05 -2.26
N ILE A 96 17.19 -12.20 -1.43
CA ILE A 96 17.74 -10.88 -1.08
C ILE A 96 17.62 -10.71 0.43
N TYR A 97 18.73 -10.40 1.07
CA TYR A 97 18.76 -9.94 2.45
C TYR A 97 19.22 -8.50 2.49
N ARG A 98 18.57 -7.68 3.30
CA ARG A 98 18.95 -6.28 3.56
C ARG A 98 18.75 -5.94 5.01
N SER A 99 19.72 -5.24 5.56
CA SER A 99 19.61 -4.57 6.87
C SER A 99 19.58 -3.07 6.64
N THR A 100 18.65 -2.33 7.26
CA THR A 100 18.53 -0.89 7.15
C THR A 100 18.23 -0.27 8.50
N ARG A 101 18.46 1.04 8.62
CA ARG A 101 17.95 1.85 9.74
C ARG A 101 16.83 2.75 9.25
N GLN A 102 15.83 2.93 10.09
CA GLN A 102 14.74 3.86 9.85
C GLN A 102 14.76 4.92 10.95
N PHE A 103 14.94 6.14 10.54
CA PHE A 103 14.81 7.31 11.42
C PHE A 103 13.34 7.75 11.48
N THR A 104 13.04 8.56 12.48
CA THR A 104 11.67 9.05 12.69
C THR A 104 11.36 10.26 11.81
N ASP A 105 10.07 10.55 11.68
CA ASP A 105 9.60 11.81 11.10
C ASP A 105 9.76 12.94 12.10
N ILE A 106 9.98 14.17 11.60
CA ILE A 106 10.19 15.38 12.39
C ILE A 106 9.05 15.61 13.42
N ASN A 107 7.80 15.32 13.05
CA ASN A 107 6.65 15.47 13.95
C ASN A 107 6.76 14.60 15.22
N ASN A 108 7.41 13.44 15.11
CA ASN A 108 7.61 12.54 16.24
C ASN A 108 8.70 13.03 17.22
N LEU A 109 9.47 14.05 16.83
CA LEU A 109 10.49 14.66 17.66
C LEU A 109 9.96 15.89 18.44
N ALA A 110 8.80 16.42 18.06
CA ALA A 110 8.23 17.65 18.60
C ALA A 110 7.90 17.53 20.11
N GLU A 111 8.54 18.31 20.95
CA GLU A 111 8.38 18.25 22.41
C GLU A 111 7.08 18.87 22.91
N GLY A 112 6.51 19.81 22.19
CA GLY A 112 5.22 20.43 22.52
C GLY A 112 4.06 19.58 22.05
N PHE A 113 2.89 19.81 22.64
CA PHE A 113 1.67 19.14 22.23
C PHE A 113 1.23 19.59 20.83
N ILE A 114 0.80 18.61 20.03
CA ILE A 114 0.15 18.80 18.74
C ILE A 114 -1.32 18.40 18.89
N PHE A 115 -2.21 19.33 18.65
CA PHE A 115 -3.64 19.11 18.71
C PHE A 115 -4.12 18.39 17.42
N ARG A 116 -4.62 17.18 17.54
CA ARG A 116 -5.11 16.38 16.41
C ARG A 116 -6.61 16.55 16.19
N ASN A 117 -7.37 16.56 17.26
CA ASN A 117 -8.80 16.87 17.30
C ASN A 117 -9.20 17.20 18.75
N TYR A 118 -10.46 17.52 19.01
CA TYR A 118 -10.97 18.04 20.29
C TYR A 118 -10.64 17.19 21.53
N ASN A 119 -10.31 15.91 21.35
CA ASN A 119 -10.01 14.97 22.45
C ASN A 119 -8.73 14.15 22.21
N SER A 120 -7.90 14.52 21.22
CA SER A 120 -6.70 13.77 20.87
C SER A 120 -5.50 14.70 20.70
N PHE A 121 -4.52 14.50 21.57
CA PHE A 121 -3.25 15.21 21.58
C PHE A 121 -2.13 14.27 21.19
N PHE A 122 -1.11 14.82 20.58
CA PHE A 122 0.13 14.10 20.29
C PHE A 122 1.29 14.90 20.89
N ARG A 123 2.22 14.19 21.51
CA ARG A 123 3.50 14.74 21.97
C ARG A 123 4.61 13.84 21.47
N GLY A 124 5.55 14.39 20.73
CA GLY A 124 6.70 13.64 20.25
C GLY A 124 7.70 13.35 21.35
N ASN A 125 8.79 12.71 20.96
CA ASN A 125 9.90 12.36 21.84
C ASN A 125 11.20 12.67 21.09
N PRO A 126 11.98 13.67 21.54
CA PRO A 126 13.23 14.05 20.89
C PRO A 126 14.35 12.99 21.02
N ASN A 127 14.21 12.06 21.98
CA ASN A 127 15.19 11.02 22.28
C ASN A 127 14.92 9.71 21.48
N LEU A 128 14.15 9.78 20.40
CA LEU A 128 13.88 8.61 19.57
C LEU A 128 15.13 8.12 18.84
N GLU A 129 15.43 6.87 19.02
CA GLU A 129 16.50 6.18 18.31
C GLU A 129 16.01 5.61 16.96
N ALA A 130 16.95 5.40 16.05
CA ALA A 130 16.64 4.75 14.78
C ALA A 130 16.27 3.27 14.98
N ALA A 131 15.19 2.84 14.35
CA ALA A 131 14.79 1.43 14.32
C ALA A 131 15.71 0.60 13.41
N PHE A 132 15.95 -0.66 13.78
CA PHE A 132 16.64 -1.63 12.95
C PHE A 132 15.65 -2.44 12.13
N PHE A 133 15.93 -2.57 10.87
CA PHE A 133 15.05 -3.23 9.93
C PHE A 133 15.80 -4.29 9.13
N ASN A 134 15.50 -5.55 9.37
CA ASN A 134 16.07 -6.69 8.66
C ASN A 134 15.00 -7.32 7.78
N VAL A 135 15.30 -7.47 6.49
CA VAL A 135 14.36 -8.02 5.51
C VAL A 135 15.02 -9.13 4.71
N LEU A 136 14.36 -10.27 4.65
CA LEU A 136 14.72 -11.40 3.78
C LEU A 136 13.60 -11.63 2.78
N ASN A 137 13.91 -11.57 1.49
CA ASN A 137 12.95 -11.78 0.41
C ASN A 137 13.39 -12.92 -0.48
N LEU A 138 12.48 -13.84 -0.75
CA LEU A 138 12.65 -14.91 -1.75
C LEU A 138 11.63 -14.68 -2.86
N ASN A 139 12.11 -14.45 -4.08
CA ASN A 139 11.27 -14.19 -5.25
C ASN A 139 11.51 -15.29 -6.29
N TYR A 140 10.44 -15.93 -6.71
CA TYR A 140 10.43 -16.87 -7.81
C TYR A 140 9.65 -16.27 -8.99
N GLN A 141 10.22 -16.37 -10.17
CA GLN A 141 9.58 -15.91 -11.41
C GLN A 141 9.82 -16.95 -12.50
N SER A 142 8.73 -17.33 -13.17
CA SER A 142 8.77 -18.16 -14.38
C SER A 142 7.85 -17.53 -15.43
N ILE A 143 8.40 -17.21 -16.61
CA ILE A 143 7.68 -16.64 -17.73
C ILE A 143 7.89 -17.54 -18.93
N ASN A 144 6.85 -18.30 -19.31
CA ASN A 144 6.93 -19.19 -20.44
C ASN A 144 6.01 -18.66 -21.58
N ILE A 145 6.63 -18.06 -22.57
CA ILE A 145 5.94 -17.48 -23.72
C ILE A 145 5.36 -18.52 -24.68
N PHE A 146 5.90 -19.76 -24.67
CA PHE A 146 5.46 -20.81 -25.59
C PHE A 146 4.14 -21.48 -25.13
N ASN A 147 4.01 -21.71 -23.84
CA ASN A 147 2.79 -22.27 -23.25
C ASN A 147 1.92 -21.23 -22.54
N PHE A 148 2.31 -19.93 -22.66
CA PHE A 148 1.60 -18.79 -22.06
C PHE A 148 1.30 -18.97 -20.57
N THR A 149 2.29 -19.46 -19.82
CA THR A 149 2.19 -19.62 -18.37
C THR A 149 3.16 -18.68 -17.68
N ASN A 150 2.64 -17.83 -16.81
CA ASN A 150 3.44 -16.96 -15.96
C ASN A 150 3.20 -17.32 -14.50
N ILE A 151 4.27 -17.50 -13.73
CA ILE A 151 4.22 -17.83 -12.32
C ILE A 151 5.11 -16.83 -11.59
N PHE A 152 4.56 -16.21 -10.56
CA PHE A 152 5.29 -15.35 -9.65
C PHE A 152 4.99 -15.81 -8.22
N ALA A 153 6.02 -15.91 -7.40
CA ALA A 153 5.87 -16.15 -5.98
C ALA A 153 6.88 -15.28 -5.21
N ASN A 154 6.42 -14.76 -4.10
CA ASN A 154 7.25 -13.97 -3.19
C ASN A 154 7.00 -14.43 -1.77
N LEU A 155 8.09 -14.66 -1.02
CA LEU A 155 8.08 -14.84 0.43
C LEU A 155 8.95 -13.75 1.03
N SER A 156 8.42 -13.03 2.00
CA SER A 156 9.13 -11.98 2.70
C SER A 156 9.03 -12.18 4.20
N TYR A 157 10.15 -12.10 4.85
CA TYR A 157 10.26 -12.02 6.31
C TYR A 157 10.88 -10.68 6.66
N SER A 158 10.28 -9.98 7.60
CA SER A 158 10.80 -8.72 8.13
C SER A 158 10.77 -8.76 9.66
N ARG A 159 11.91 -8.41 10.25
CA ARG A 159 12.04 -8.16 11.69
C ARG A 159 12.44 -6.71 11.89
N ARG A 160 11.75 -6.03 12.77
CA ARG A 160 12.06 -4.66 13.18
C ARG A 160 12.31 -4.65 14.67
N ASP A 161 13.51 -4.31 15.07
CA ASP A 161 13.92 -4.10 16.46
C ASP A 161 13.95 -2.59 16.74
N ASN A 162 13.69 -2.19 17.97
CA ASN A 162 13.64 -0.78 18.40
C ASN A 162 12.65 0.05 17.55
N ALA A 163 11.52 -0.56 17.19
CA ALA A 163 10.55 0.05 16.28
C ALA A 163 9.95 1.30 16.91
N ILE A 164 9.92 2.41 16.16
CA ILE A 164 9.23 3.60 16.60
C ILE A 164 7.72 3.35 16.50
N GLN A 165 7.04 3.49 17.62
CA GLN A 165 5.60 3.28 17.76
C GLN A 165 4.97 4.37 18.61
N ASN A 166 3.63 4.48 18.53
CA ASN A 166 2.90 5.36 19.43
C ASN A 166 2.47 4.60 20.68
N THR A 167 2.75 5.18 21.84
CA THR A 167 2.05 4.86 23.07
C THR A 167 0.81 5.74 23.17
N THR A 168 -0.20 5.28 23.88
CA THR A 168 -1.43 6.05 24.07
C THR A 168 -1.84 6.00 25.54
N ALA A 169 -1.92 7.16 26.17
CA ALA A 169 -2.56 7.33 27.47
C ALA A 169 -4.00 7.79 27.24
N VAL A 170 -4.95 7.02 27.76
CA VAL A 170 -6.39 7.32 27.68
C VAL A 170 -6.88 7.72 29.06
N GLN A 171 -7.49 8.90 29.18
CA GLN A 171 -8.09 9.41 30.39
C GLN A 171 -9.49 9.97 30.10
N GLY A 172 -10.52 9.23 30.45
CA GLY A 172 -11.89 9.56 30.07
C GLY A 172 -12.05 9.57 28.55
N ILE A 173 -12.53 10.68 28.02
CA ILE A 173 -12.68 10.88 26.56
C ILE A 173 -11.40 11.35 25.87
N ASN A 174 -10.40 11.76 26.64
CA ASN A 174 -9.16 12.33 26.10
C ASN A 174 -8.11 11.25 25.87
N SER A 175 -7.34 11.38 24.81
CA SER A 175 -6.19 10.55 24.52
C SER A 175 -4.95 11.39 24.25
N VAL A 176 -3.86 11.02 24.89
CA VAL A 176 -2.54 11.58 24.61
C VAL A 176 -1.69 10.47 23.99
N ARG A 177 -1.20 10.72 22.80
CA ARG A 177 -0.28 9.82 22.11
C ARG A 177 1.13 10.38 22.19
N SER A 178 2.11 9.48 22.36
CA SER A 178 3.52 9.84 22.30
C SER A 178 4.26 8.82 21.46
N ALA A 179 5.33 9.26 20.78
CA ALA A 179 6.21 8.35 20.06
C ALA A 179 7.26 7.77 21.03
N THR A 180 7.51 6.46 20.92
CA THR A 180 8.55 5.77 21.68
C THR A 180 9.20 4.67 20.85
N ASN A 181 10.42 4.29 21.23
CA ASN A 181 11.02 3.06 20.73
C ASN A 181 10.42 1.86 21.47
N SER A 182 10.13 0.80 20.74
CA SER A 182 9.55 -0.42 21.29
C SER A 182 10.64 -1.35 21.84
N ASP A 183 10.47 -1.82 23.06
CA ASP A 183 11.31 -2.87 23.64
C ASP A 183 11.04 -4.26 23.01
N PHE A 184 9.95 -4.39 22.27
CA PHE A 184 9.53 -5.63 21.63
C PHE A 184 9.82 -5.60 20.13
N PRO A 185 10.37 -6.67 19.57
CA PRO A 185 10.54 -6.77 18.13
C PRO A 185 9.18 -6.89 17.43
N ARG A 186 9.10 -6.36 16.22
CA ARG A 186 7.96 -6.51 15.33
C ARG A 186 8.29 -7.46 14.21
N TYR A 187 7.45 -8.45 13.99
CA TYR A 187 7.60 -9.43 12.92
C TYR A 187 6.55 -9.23 11.85
N THR A 188 6.95 -9.39 10.60
CA THR A 188 6.02 -9.40 9.47
C THR A 188 6.42 -10.49 8.49
N TYR A 189 5.47 -11.35 8.15
CA TYR A 189 5.60 -12.41 7.15
C TYR A 189 4.63 -12.13 6.01
N THR A 190 5.14 -12.09 4.81
CA THR A 190 4.29 -11.93 3.61
C THR A 190 4.57 -13.07 2.67
N ALA A 191 3.50 -13.70 2.17
CA ALA A 191 3.59 -14.69 1.12
C ALA A 191 2.61 -14.32 0.01
N SER A 192 3.06 -14.25 -1.22
CA SER A 192 2.21 -14.00 -2.37
C SER A 192 2.53 -14.94 -3.52
N GLY A 193 1.50 -15.37 -4.22
CA GLY A 193 1.60 -16.21 -5.40
C GLY A 193 0.62 -15.77 -6.47
N ARG A 194 1.10 -15.77 -7.71
CA ARG A 194 0.26 -15.49 -8.88
C ARG A 194 0.61 -16.47 -9.99
N VAL A 195 -0.42 -17.07 -10.58
CA VAL A 195 -0.32 -17.91 -11.76
C VAL A 195 -1.30 -17.37 -12.79
N ASP A 196 -0.82 -17.04 -13.99
CA ASP A 196 -1.63 -16.69 -15.15
C ASP A 196 -1.35 -17.70 -16.25
N LYS A 197 -2.40 -18.21 -16.85
CA LYS A 197 -2.28 -19.16 -17.96
C LYS A 197 -3.31 -18.86 -19.07
N ARG A 198 -2.86 -18.97 -20.33
CA ARG A 198 -3.73 -18.94 -21.50
C ARG A 198 -3.83 -20.35 -22.09
N PHE A 199 -5.07 -20.74 -22.39
CA PHE A 199 -5.42 -21.99 -23.08
C PHE A 199 -6.21 -21.66 -24.34
N LYS A 200 -5.57 -21.62 -25.49
CA LYS A 200 -6.26 -21.27 -26.75
C LYS A 200 -7.07 -19.97 -26.60
N ASN A 201 -8.39 -20.10 -26.49
CA ASN A 201 -9.36 -19.04 -26.41
C ASN A 201 -9.76 -18.68 -24.96
N PHE A 202 -9.10 -19.22 -23.97
CA PHE A 202 -9.35 -18.94 -22.55
C PHE A 202 -8.08 -18.45 -21.87
N LYS A 203 -8.24 -17.59 -20.90
CA LYS A 203 -7.18 -17.18 -19.96
C LYS A 203 -7.71 -17.29 -18.54
N GLY A 204 -6.87 -17.71 -17.63
CA GLY A 204 -7.22 -17.81 -16.22
C GLY A 204 -6.08 -17.34 -15.35
N GLY A 205 -6.42 -16.83 -14.19
CA GLY A 205 -5.49 -16.34 -13.20
C GLY A 205 -5.89 -16.78 -11.80
N LEU A 206 -4.87 -17.06 -10.99
CA LEU A 206 -4.99 -17.28 -9.55
C LEU A 206 -4.01 -16.35 -8.85
N ASN A 207 -4.47 -15.63 -7.83
CA ASN A 207 -3.65 -14.77 -6.99
C ASN A 207 -3.96 -15.04 -5.53
N ILE A 208 -2.93 -15.31 -4.73
CA ILE A 208 -3.03 -15.58 -3.30
C ILE A 208 -2.06 -14.66 -2.58
N ASN A 209 -2.52 -13.99 -1.51
CA ASN A 209 -1.68 -13.14 -0.68
C ASN A 209 -1.98 -13.40 0.79
N PHE A 210 -0.91 -13.56 1.57
CA PHE A 210 -0.93 -13.66 3.02
C PHE A 210 -0.04 -12.57 3.60
N ASN A 211 -0.53 -11.89 4.62
CA ASN A 211 0.25 -10.95 5.42
C ASN A 211 -0.04 -11.18 6.90
N TYR A 212 0.96 -11.63 7.62
CA TYR A 212 0.91 -11.83 9.06
C TYR A 212 1.85 -10.82 9.71
N SER A 213 1.35 -10.06 10.67
CA SER A 213 2.13 -9.11 11.47
C SER A 213 1.87 -9.35 12.95
N ASP A 214 2.95 -9.45 13.70
CA ASP A 214 2.97 -9.59 15.14
C ASP A 214 3.77 -8.43 15.74
N PHE A 215 3.15 -7.68 16.65
CA PHE A 215 3.74 -6.50 17.27
C PHE A 215 3.04 -6.18 18.60
N ASN A 216 3.72 -5.44 19.47
CA ASN A 216 3.13 -4.97 20.71
C ASN A 216 2.65 -3.52 20.57
N ASN A 217 1.50 -3.23 21.17
CA ASN A 217 0.97 -1.89 21.37
C ASN A 217 1.11 -1.54 22.85
N VAL A 218 1.30 -0.27 23.19
CA VAL A 218 1.36 0.20 24.56
C VAL A 218 0.21 1.17 24.83
N ILE A 219 -0.64 0.79 25.78
CA ILE A 219 -1.83 1.56 26.20
C ILE A 219 -1.78 1.71 27.70
N ASN A 220 -1.79 2.96 28.19
CA ASN A 220 -1.66 3.25 29.63
C ASN A 220 -0.50 2.46 30.27
N ASP A 221 0.67 2.50 29.60
CA ASP A 221 1.92 1.82 29.97
C ASP A 221 1.84 0.28 30.02
N ASN A 222 0.75 -0.31 29.54
CA ASN A 222 0.59 -1.76 29.46
C ASN A 222 0.85 -2.24 28.02
N PRO A 223 1.90 -3.04 27.78
CA PRO A 223 2.12 -3.66 26.50
C PRO A 223 1.08 -4.75 26.22
N THR A 224 0.53 -4.73 25.02
CA THR A 224 -0.48 -5.70 24.57
C THR A 224 -0.08 -6.23 23.22
N GLU A 225 0.03 -7.54 23.10
CA GLU A 225 0.32 -8.21 21.83
C GLU A 225 -0.81 -8.01 20.84
N SER A 226 -0.46 -7.69 19.62
CA SER A 226 -1.38 -7.48 18.50
C SER A 226 -0.95 -8.30 17.31
N ILE A 227 -1.87 -9.09 16.79
CA ILE A 227 -1.67 -9.94 15.63
C ILE A 227 -2.65 -9.53 14.54
N ASN A 228 -2.13 -9.28 13.34
CA ASN A 228 -2.92 -9.06 12.14
C ASN A 228 -2.61 -10.15 11.12
N PHE A 229 -3.62 -10.92 10.72
CA PHE A 229 -3.50 -11.89 9.66
C PHE A 229 -4.49 -11.60 8.54
N ASN A 230 -3.98 -11.07 7.44
CA ASN A 230 -4.75 -10.78 6.24
C ASN A 230 -4.50 -11.84 5.17
N GLN A 231 -5.58 -12.39 4.63
CA GLN A 231 -5.56 -13.41 3.61
C GLN A 231 -6.42 -12.93 2.43
N ARG A 232 -5.89 -13.05 1.21
CA ARG A 232 -6.61 -12.73 0.00
C ARG A 232 -6.45 -13.85 -1.01
N TYR A 233 -7.57 -14.30 -1.53
CA TYR A 233 -7.67 -15.29 -2.60
C TYR A 233 -8.43 -14.67 -3.77
N ALA A 234 -7.87 -14.69 -4.96
CA ALA A 234 -8.54 -14.17 -6.13
C ALA A 234 -8.32 -15.14 -7.29
N ALA A 235 -9.40 -15.48 -7.98
CA ALA A 235 -9.37 -16.32 -9.16
C ALA A 235 -10.23 -15.70 -10.25
N ASN A 236 -9.81 -15.82 -11.50
CA ASN A 236 -10.60 -15.41 -12.64
C ASN A 236 -10.39 -16.34 -13.82
N ILE A 237 -11.41 -16.42 -14.64
CA ILE A 237 -11.37 -17.06 -15.95
C ILE A 237 -12.03 -16.14 -16.97
N ALA A 238 -11.43 -16.02 -18.14
CA ALA A 238 -11.95 -15.20 -19.22
C ALA A 238 -11.80 -15.90 -20.56
N THR A 239 -12.73 -15.63 -21.46
CA THR A 239 -12.53 -15.90 -22.89
C THR A 239 -11.51 -14.91 -23.47
N ASN A 240 -10.90 -15.26 -24.58
CA ASN A 240 -9.90 -14.43 -25.26
C ASN A 240 -10.05 -14.61 -26.79
N PHE A 241 -11.20 -14.25 -27.28
CA PHE A 241 -11.48 -14.24 -28.70
C PHE A 241 -10.99 -12.93 -29.31
N ARG A 242 -10.57 -12.95 -30.56
CA ARG A 242 -10.13 -11.76 -31.28
C ARG A 242 -11.30 -10.94 -31.83
N ASP A 243 -12.24 -11.62 -32.45
CA ASP A 243 -13.32 -10.99 -33.22
C ASP A 243 -14.72 -11.43 -32.70
N LYS A 244 -14.82 -11.84 -31.47
CA LYS A 244 -16.05 -12.25 -30.80
C LYS A 244 -16.11 -11.62 -29.41
N PRO A 245 -17.32 -11.54 -28.82
CA PRO A 245 -17.45 -11.07 -27.46
C PRO A 245 -16.61 -11.89 -26.48
N ASN A 246 -16.07 -11.21 -25.48
CA ASN A 246 -15.34 -11.82 -24.39
C ASN A 246 -16.11 -11.65 -23.08
N LEU A 247 -16.02 -12.67 -22.24
CA LEU A 247 -16.56 -12.68 -20.89
C LEU A 247 -15.45 -13.06 -19.91
N GLU A 248 -15.29 -12.26 -18.87
CA GLU A 248 -14.47 -12.59 -17.72
C GLU A 248 -15.36 -12.72 -16.49
N VAL A 249 -15.17 -13.79 -15.73
CA VAL A 249 -15.74 -13.95 -14.41
C VAL A 249 -14.64 -14.17 -13.41
N GLY A 250 -14.78 -13.57 -12.24
CA GLY A 250 -13.80 -13.69 -11.18
C GLY A 250 -14.41 -13.57 -9.81
N TYR A 251 -13.64 -14.01 -8.84
CA TYR A 251 -14.02 -14.00 -7.43
C TYR A 251 -12.84 -13.62 -6.58
N THR A 252 -13.05 -12.68 -5.68
CA THR A 252 -12.06 -12.33 -4.64
C THR A 252 -12.66 -12.60 -3.27
N TYR A 253 -11.90 -13.31 -2.45
CA TYR A 253 -12.24 -13.58 -1.06
C TYR A 253 -11.13 -13.04 -0.15
N ASN A 254 -11.50 -12.16 0.79
CA ASN A 254 -10.56 -11.65 1.77
C ASN A 254 -11.02 -12.04 3.18
N ILE A 255 -10.05 -12.48 3.99
CA ILE A 255 -10.21 -12.73 5.41
C ILE A 255 -9.27 -11.78 6.14
N ARG A 256 -9.79 -11.04 7.11
CA ARG A 256 -8.99 -10.22 8.03
C ARG A 256 -9.22 -10.73 9.44
N ASP A 257 -8.18 -11.21 10.06
CA ASP A 257 -8.16 -11.70 11.42
C ASP A 257 -7.28 -10.77 12.25
N TYR A 258 -7.85 -10.18 13.27
CA TYR A 258 -7.19 -9.23 14.15
C TYR A 258 -7.35 -9.66 15.58
N THR A 259 -6.24 -9.75 16.30
CA THR A 259 -6.19 -10.04 17.73
C THR A 259 -5.45 -8.90 18.41
N ASN A 260 -5.98 -8.38 19.51
CA ASN A 260 -5.34 -7.41 20.37
C ASN A 260 -5.58 -7.83 21.85
N GLY A 261 -4.59 -8.45 22.44
CA GLY A 261 -4.75 -9.13 23.74
C GLY A 261 -5.87 -10.16 23.68
N ASN A 262 -6.91 -9.94 24.46
CA ASN A 262 -8.08 -10.83 24.52
C ASN A 262 -9.18 -10.51 23.50
N VAL A 263 -9.07 -9.41 22.79
CA VAL A 263 -10.07 -9.01 21.79
C VAL A 263 -9.71 -9.61 20.43
N LYS A 264 -10.66 -10.36 19.88
CA LYS A 264 -10.54 -10.96 18.53
C LYS A 264 -11.64 -10.44 17.65
N SER A 265 -11.29 -10.12 16.40
CA SER A 265 -12.23 -9.65 15.38
C SER A 265 -11.87 -10.27 14.03
N LYS A 266 -12.87 -10.87 13.39
CA LYS A 266 -12.67 -11.51 12.09
C LYS A 266 -13.68 -11.03 11.08
N PHE A 267 -13.20 -10.68 9.89
CA PHE A 267 -13.99 -10.09 8.82
C PHE A 267 -13.77 -10.82 7.51
N PHE A 268 -14.83 -10.91 6.74
CA PHE A 268 -14.86 -11.61 5.48
C PHE A 268 -15.42 -10.69 4.41
N THR A 269 -14.74 -10.61 3.28
CA THR A 269 -15.24 -9.89 2.09
C THR A 269 -15.30 -10.85 0.92
N ASN A 270 -16.45 -10.96 0.32
CA ASN A 270 -16.70 -11.73 -0.89
C ASN A 270 -16.97 -10.74 -2.03
N SER A 271 -16.25 -10.86 -3.14
CA SER A 271 -16.38 -9.93 -4.26
C SER A 271 -16.35 -10.70 -5.59
N PRO A 272 -17.45 -11.38 -5.97
CA PRO A 272 -17.62 -11.87 -7.33
C PRO A 272 -17.79 -10.71 -8.29
N TYR A 273 -17.29 -10.88 -9.52
CA TYR A 273 -17.49 -9.95 -10.60
C TYR A 273 -17.65 -10.65 -11.94
N ALA A 274 -18.30 -9.98 -12.87
CA ALA A 274 -18.35 -10.34 -14.27
C ALA A 274 -18.04 -9.11 -15.12
N ARG A 275 -17.23 -9.27 -16.16
CA ARG A 275 -16.94 -8.27 -17.17
C ARG A 275 -17.22 -8.84 -18.54
N PHE A 276 -17.91 -8.07 -19.35
CA PHE A 276 -18.26 -8.41 -20.72
C PHE A 276 -17.73 -7.32 -21.65
N ASP A 277 -17.06 -7.69 -22.72
CA ASP A 277 -16.65 -6.80 -23.78
C ASP A 277 -17.00 -7.39 -25.15
N ALA A 278 -17.55 -6.56 -26.02
CA ALA A 278 -17.97 -6.95 -27.35
C ALA A 278 -17.60 -5.87 -28.38
N TYR A 279 -17.03 -6.33 -29.49
CA TYR A 279 -16.79 -5.53 -30.69
C TYR A 279 -17.84 -5.91 -31.72
N PHE A 280 -18.62 -4.97 -32.20
CA PHE A 280 -19.67 -5.23 -33.16
C PHE A 280 -19.87 -4.07 -34.13
N LEU A 281 -20.43 -4.32 -35.27
CA LEU A 281 -20.50 -3.38 -36.39
C LEU A 281 -19.09 -2.78 -36.66
N ASP A 282 -18.99 -1.79 -37.49
CA ASP A 282 -17.68 -1.20 -37.79
C ASP A 282 -17.36 -0.11 -36.76
N GLY A 283 -16.54 -0.47 -35.76
CA GLY A 283 -15.99 0.44 -34.76
C GLY A 283 -16.81 0.64 -33.48
N PHE A 284 -17.86 -0.14 -33.20
CA PHE A 284 -18.55 -0.11 -31.91
C PHE A 284 -17.93 -1.07 -30.91
N ILE A 285 -17.70 -0.57 -29.70
CA ILE A 285 -17.20 -1.31 -28.55
C ILE A 285 -18.21 -1.16 -27.41
N PHE A 286 -18.69 -2.28 -26.89
CA PHE A 286 -19.52 -2.32 -25.70
C PHE A 286 -18.75 -3.01 -24.59
N GLU A 287 -18.67 -2.35 -23.44
CA GLU A 287 -18.11 -2.89 -22.21
C GLU A 287 -19.15 -2.82 -21.10
N ALA A 288 -19.26 -3.89 -20.29
CA ALA A 288 -20.06 -3.88 -19.08
C ALA A 288 -19.33 -4.61 -17.96
N LYS A 289 -19.44 -4.10 -16.75
CA LYS A 289 -18.85 -4.71 -15.56
C LYS A 289 -19.85 -4.69 -14.41
N TYR A 290 -20.09 -5.87 -13.88
CA TYR A 290 -20.86 -6.07 -12.66
C TYR A 290 -19.95 -6.51 -11.53
N THR A 291 -20.07 -5.91 -10.37
CA THR A 291 -19.34 -6.28 -9.15
C THR A 291 -20.34 -6.35 -8.00
N TYR A 292 -20.32 -7.45 -7.28
CA TYR A 292 -21.07 -7.63 -6.04
C TYR A 292 -20.09 -7.70 -4.88
N ASN A 293 -20.34 -6.97 -3.82
CA ASN A 293 -19.52 -6.99 -2.60
C ASN A 293 -20.39 -7.33 -1.40
N TYR A 294 -19.96 -8.34 -0.67
CA TYR A 294 -20.59 -8.81 0.54
C TYR A 294 -19.58 -8.85 1.66
N TYR A 295 -19.75 -7.94 2.62
CA TYR A 295 -18.86 -7.76 3.75
C TYR A 295 -19.57 -8.12 5.05
N ARG A 296 -18.96 -9.00 5.84
CA ARG A 296 -19.51 -9.48 7.11
C ARG A 296 -18.41 -9.72 8.15
N ASN A 297 -18.79 -9.71 9.42
CA ASN A 297 -18.03 -10.31 10.51
C ASN A 297 -18.54 -11.74 10.80
N GLU A 298 -18.17 -12.31 11.94
CA GLU A 298 -18.62 -13.65 12.36
C GLU A 298 -20.10 -13.70 12.76
N ILE A 299 -20.68 -12.55 13.11
CA ILE A 299 -22.02 -12.45 13.71
C ILE A 299 -23.05 -11.98 12.69
N GLN A 300 -22.70 -10.95 11.88
CA GLN A 300 -23.68 -10.28 11.03
C GLN A 300 -23.06 -9.76 9.72
N THR A 301 -23.93 -9.50 8.77
CA THR A 301 -23.60 -8.74 7.56
C THR A 301 -23.46 -7.26 7.94
N LEU A 302 -22.33 -6.67 7.53
CA LEU A 302 -22.00 -5.29 7.80
C LEU A 302 -22.31 -4.38 6.62
N ASN A 303 -22.10 -4.90 5.41
CA ASN A 303 -22.37 -4.16 4.18
C ASN A 303 -22.55 -5.10 2.99
N GLU A 304 -23.46 -4.70 2.10
CA GLU A 304 -23.70 -5.36 0.83
C GLU A 304 -23.97 -4.30 -0.24
N TYR A 305 -23.24 -4.33 -1.35
CA TYR A 305 -23.47 -3.40 -2.45
C TYR A 305 -23.17 -4.04 -3.81
N ARG A 306 -23.84 -3.52 -4.84
CA ARG A 306 -23.78 -4.00 -6.22
C ARG A 306 -23.45 -2.84 -7.14
N PHE A 307 -22.47 -3.02 -7.96
CA PHE A 307 -22.03 -2.01 -8.91
C PHE A 307 -22.18 -2.54 -10.34
N LEU A 308 -22.94 -1.85 -11.16
CA LEU A 308 -23.04 -2.12 -12.58
C LEU A 308 -22.65 -0.88 -13.36
N GLU A 309 -21.67 -1.05 -14.22
CA GLU A 309 -21.16 -0.04 -15.15
C GLU A 309 -21.32 -0.57 -16.57
N ALA A 310 -21.63 0.31 -17.51
CA ALA A 310 -21.68 -0.03 -18.92
C ALA A 310 -21.22 1.16 -19.76
N GLU A 311 -20.46 0.86 -20.82
CA GLU A 311 -19.98 1.85 -21.77
C GLU A 311 -20.20 1.36 -23.20
N LEU A 312 -20.70 2.23 -24.04
CA LEU A 312 -20.77 2.03 -25.49
C LEU A 312 -19.92 3.13 -26.13
N SER A 313 -18.87 2.73 -26.85
CA SER A 313 -18.05 3.66 -27.62
C SER A 313 -18.04 3.33 -29.08
N HIS A 314 -17.79 4.34 -29.90
CA HIS A 314 -17.67 4.23 -31.35
C HIS A 314 -16.41 4.95 -31.83
N ASN A 315 -15.52 4.19 -32.46
CA ASN A 315 -14.32 4.70 -33.11
C ASN A 315 -14.23 4.12 -34.52
N LYS A 316 -14.55 4.93 -35.53
CA LYS A 316 -14.45 4.50 -36.94
C LYS A 316 -12.98 4.42 -37.33
N LYS A 317 -12.59 3.32 -37.95
CA LYS A 317 -11.23 3.12 -38.45
C LYS A 317 -10.76 4.28 -39.32
N GLY A 318 -9.64 4.89 -38.96
CA GLY A 318 -9.07 6.06 -39.61
C GLY A 318 -9.65 7.41 -39.19
N SER A 319 -10.66 7.42 -38.32
CA SER A 319 -11.14 8.64 -37.67
C SER A 319 -10.24 9.02 -36.49
N LYS A 320 -10.03 10.32 -36.29
CA LYS A 320 -9.41 10.86 -35.09
C LYS A 320 -10.41 11.07 -33.95
N TRP A 321 -11.70 10.88 -34.22
CA TRP A 321 -12.77 11.08 -33.25
C TRP A 321 -13.28 9.74 -32.71
N GLU A 322 -13.45 9.71 -31.41
CA GLU A 322 -14.13 8.64 -30.70
C GLU A 322 -15.28 9.24 -29.87
N PHE A 323 -16.43 8.63 -29.94
CA PHE A 323 -17.63 9.02 -29.22
C PHE A 323 -18.03 7.89 -28.25
N GLY A 324 -18.39 8.24 -27.04
CA GLY A 324 -18.78 7.25 -26.03
C GLY A 324 -19.94 7.76 -25.18
N ILE A 325 -20.70 6.80 -24.67
CA ILE A 325 -21.67 7.00 -23.61
C ILE A 325 -21.39 5.97 -22.52
N ALA A 326 -21.14 6.44 -21.30
CA ALA A 326 -20.86 5.59 -20.15
C ALA A 326 -21.91 5.84 -19.06
N ALA A 327 -22.48 4.76 -18.55
CA ALA A 327 -23.37 4.77 -17.40
C ALA A 327 -22.68 4.11 -16.21
N THR A 328 -22.57 4.83 -15.11
CA THR A 328 -21.91 4.36 -13.89
C THR A 328 -22.94 4.23 -12.77
N ASN A 329 -22.73 3.24 -11.90
CA ASN A 329 -23.62 2.92 -10.80
C ASN A 329 -25.10 2.75 -11.25
N ILE A 330 -25.32 1.97 -12.30
CA ILE A 330 -26.64 1.78 -12.93
C ILE A 330 -27.69 1.26 -11.93
N LEU A 331 -27.25 0.43 -10.96
CA LEU A 331 -28.13 -0.11 -9.91
C LEU A 331 -28.43 0.89 -8.79
N ASN A 332 -27.71 2.02 -8.78
CA ASN A 332 -27.93 3.13 -7.86
C ASN A 332 -27.76 2.76 -6.38
N ASP A 333 -26.78 1.90 -6.07
CA ASP A 333 -26.36 1.70 -4.68
C ASP A 333 -25.64 2.98 -4.19
N THR A 334 -26.01 3.50 -3.04
CA THR A 334 -25.62 4.85 -2.61
C THR A 334 -24.69 4.89 -1.42
N GLU A 335 -24.46 3.75 -0.76
CA GLU A 335 -23.70 3.70 0.48
C GLU A 335 -22.72 2.52 0.51
N ILE A 336 -21.47 2.81 0.90
CA ILE A 336 -20.46 1.81 1.18
C ILE A 336 -19.97 2.02 2.62
N ASN A 337 -20.08 0.99 3.46
CA ASN A 337 -19.52 0.98 4.79
C ASN A 337 -18.17 0.26 4.80
N ARG A 338 -17.19 0.87 5.43
CA ARG A 338 -15.87 0.28 5.63
C ARG A 338 -15.46 0.37 7.09
N ASP A 339 -15.13 -0.77 7.67
CA ASP A 339 -14.58 -0.80 9.01
C ASP A 339 -13.06 -0.70 8.97
N SER A 340 -12.56 0.09 9.87
CA SER A 340 -11.15 0.18 10.20
C SER A 340 -10.94 -0.13 11.67
N PHE A 341 -9.84 -0.79 11.97
CA PHE A 341 -9.49 -1.21 13.31
C PHE A 341 -8.26 -0.46 13.76
N ASN A 342 -8.28 -0.02 14.98
CA ASN A 342 -7.10 0.43 15.68
C ASN A 342 -7.02 -0.28 17.04
N GLN A 343 -6.04 0.11 17.85
CA GLN A 343 -5.78 -0.48 19.17
C GLN A 343 -6.98 -0.41 20.15
N PHE A 344 -7.92 0.52 19.92
CA PHE A 344 -8.96 0.87 20.91
C PHE A 344 -10.37 0.78 20.36
N SER A 345 -10.52 0.87 19.05
CA SER A 345 -11.82 1.05 18.43
C SER A 345 -11.95 0.35 17.08
N VAL A 346 -13.16 -0.04 16.81
CA VAL A 346 -13.65 -0.33 15.46
C VAL A 346 -14.38 0.92 14.99
N THR A 347 -13.96 1.46 13.88
CA THR A 347 -14.59 2.65 13.28
C THR A 347 -15.24 2.24 11.98
N THR A 348 -16.55 2.39 11.89
CA THR A 348 -17.28 2.22 10.62
C THR A 348 -17.35 3.58 9.92
N ASN A 349 -16.72 3.66 8.74
CA ASN A 349 -16.81 4.81 7.88
C ASN A 349 -17.86 4.55 6.81
N SER A 350 -18.89 5.36 6.78
CA SER A 350 -19.93 5.34 5.75
C SER A 350 -19.56 6.32 4.65
N TYR A 351 -19.44 5.84 3.43
CA TYR A 351 -19.14 6.65 2.25
C TYR A 351 -20.38 6.72 1.37
N ILE A 352 -20.84 7.91 1.10
CA ILE A 352 -21.87 8.15 0.09
C ILE A 352 -21.20 8.03 -1.28
N ILE A 353 -21.67 7.08 -2.07
CA ILE A 353 -21.19 6.90 -3.44
C ILE A 353 -21.98 7.87 -4.34
N GLN A 354 -21.30 8.33 -5.39
CA GLN A 354 -21.97 9.11 -6.41
C GLN A 354 -23.15 8.31 -7.00
N PRO A 355 -24.37 8.87 -7.03
CA PRO A 355 -25.54 8.20 -7.56
C PRO A 355 -25.35 7.87 -9.05
N ARG A 356 -26.25 7.10 -9.60
CA ARG A 356 -26.25 6.78 -11.03
C ARG A 356 -26.13 8.03 -11.89
N TYR A 357 -25.19 8.01 -12.82
CA TYR A 357 -25.02 9.08 -13.79
C TYR A 357 -24.59 8.54 -15.15
N VAL A 358 -24.82 9.33 -16.16
CA VAL A 358 -24.44 9.04 -17.56
C VAL A 358 -23.52 10.15 -18.05
N VAL A 359 -22.42 9.74 -18.67
CA VAL A 359 -21.41 10.65 -19.24
C VAL A 359 -21.34 10.43 -20.75
N PHE A 360 -21.41 11.52 -21.49
CA PHE A 360 -21.05 11.51 -22.90
C PHE A 360 -19.56 11.86 -23.03
N LYS A 361 -18.81 11.05 -23.76
CA LYS A 361 -17.37 11.20 -23.99
C LYS A 361 -17.15 11.55 -25.46
N ILE A 362 -16.32 12.56 -25.70
CA ILE A 362 -15.83 12.89 -27.03
C ILE A 362 -14.30 12.96 -26.90
N THR A 363 -13.62 12.09 -27.60
CA THR A 363 -12.15 12.04 -27.61
C THR A 363 -11.66 12.39 -29.01
N TYR A 364 -10.66 13.25 -29.09
CA TYR A 364 -9.97 13.59 -30.33
C TYR A 364 -8.50 13.24 -30.22
N ASP A 365 -8.00 12.39 -31.11
CA ASP A 365 -6.60 11.97 -31.16
C ASP A 365 -5.75 13.06 -31.85
N LEU A 366 -4.93 13.73 -31.03
CA LEU A 366 -3.99 14.76 -31.47
C LEU A 366 -2.68 14.18 -32.00
N THR A 367 -2.45 12.86 -31.93
CA THR A 367 -1.23 12.26 -32.41
C THR A 367 -1.18 12.38 -33.95
N THR A 368 -0.32 13.28 -34.44
CA THR A 368 0.12 13.25 -35.83
C THR A 368 1.06 12.06 -35.96
N PHE A 369 0.66 11.06 -36.75
CA PHE A 369 1.63 10.12 -37.28
C PHE A 369 2.70 10.94 -38.03
N ALA A 370 3.88 11.06 -37.45
CA ALA A 370 5.06 11.45 -38.22
C ALA A 370 5.21 10.37 -39.28
N GLY A 371 4.78 10.69 -40.49
CA GLY A 371 4.81 9.78 -41.61
C GLY A 371 6.22 9.26 -41.80
N GLY A 372 6.39 7.96 -41.63
CA GLY A 372 7.60 7.30 -42.07
C GLY A 372 7.84 7.61 -43.54
N GLY A 373 8.79 8.48 -43.79
CA GLY A 373 9.26 8.75 -45.15
C GLY A 373 9.72 7.43 -45.76
N SER A 374 8.97 6.93 -46.73
CA SER A 374 9.42 5.86 -47.61
C SER A 374 10.58 6.41 -48.42
N GLY A 375 11.80 6.22 -47.93
CA GLY A 375 13.00 6.35 -48.73
C GLY A 375 12.96 5.33 -49.86
N LYS A 376 12.44 5.70 -51.02
CA LYS A 376 12.72 5.01 -52.29
C LYS A 376 14.19 5.16 -52.57
N GLY A 377 15.03 4.25 -52.09
CA GLY A 377 16.38 4.01 -52.59
C GLY A 377 16.28 3.32 -53.92
N LYS A 378 16.39 4.07 -55.01
CA LYS A 378 16.82 3.55 -56.31
C LYS A 378 18.29 3.22 -56.22
N LYS A 379 18.70 2.00 -56.37
CA LYS A 379 19.58 1.37 -57.35
C LYS A 379 19.85 -0.08 -56.95
#